data_de2e776cf03d749b7c706703fd9a85b8
#
_entry.id   de2e776cf03d749b7c706703fd9a85b8
#
_cell.length_a   1.000
_cell.length_b   1.000
_cell.length_c   1.000
_cell.angle_alpha   90.00
_cell.angle_beta   90.00
_cell.angle_gamma   90.00
#
_symmetry.space_group_name_H-M   'P 1'
#
loop_
_entity.id
_entity.type
_entity.pdbx_description
1 polymer ?
#
loop_
_entity_poly.entity_id
_entity_poly.type
_entity_poly.pdbx_seq_one_letter_code
_entity_poly.pdbx_strand_id
1 'polypeptide(L)'
;MGRIMIKVGITGQSGFVGTHLYNTLGLYPGEFERVPFEDDYFVDVERLKTFVKSCDVIVHLAAVNRHTDAHVLYETNMRLVKQLIEAMETTNSRPYVLFSSSIQEERDNEYGRSKSDGRKLLEEWAVRNGSSFTGMVVPNVFGPFGKPNYNSFIATFGYKLTHGDSPT
;
A
#
# COMPACT_ATOMS: atom_id res chain seq x y z
N MET A 1 -4.87 -7.32 32.85
CA MET A 1 -3.98 -7.59 31.71
C MET A 1 -4.17 -6.46 30.73
N GLY A 2 -3.19 -5.55 30.58
CA GLY A 2 -3.30 -4.44 29.63
C GLY A 2 -3.40 -5.00 28.21
N ARG A 3 -4.39 -4.52 27.44
CA ARG A 3 -4.53 -4.87 26.02
C ARG A 3 -3.32 -4.31 25.28
N ILE A 4 -2.54 -5.15 24.61
CA ILE A 4 -1.38 -4.70 23.81
C ILE A 4 -1.94 -3.97 22.59
N MET A 5 -1.63 -2.67 22.45
CA MET A 5 -1.97 -1.90 21.24
C MET A 5 -1.06 -2.34 20.09
N ILE A 6 -1.65 -2.59 18.92
CA ILE A 6 -0.92 -2.95 17.70
C ILE A 6 -0.53 -1.66 16.97
N LYS A 7 0.77 -1.48 16.71
CA LYS A 7 1.32 -0.32 15.98
C LYS A 7 1.26 -0.57 14.49
N VAL A 8 0.40 0.18 13.80
CA VAL A 8 0.14 0.02 12.37
C VAL A 8 0.68 1.22 11.60
N GLY A 9 1.62 0.96 10.69
CA GLY A 9 2.11 1.92 9.71
C GLY A 9 1.53 1.64 8.32
N ILE A 10 1.21 2.70 7.57
CA ILE A 10 0.63 2.58 6.23
C ILE A 10 1.48 3.37 5.26
N THR A 11 2.23 2.70 4.38
CA THR A 11 2.89 3.41 3.27
C THR A 11 1.86 3.77 2.21
N GLY A 12 1.96 4.96 1.62
CA GLY A 12 0.90 5.50 0.75
C GLY A 12 -0.34 5.91 1.54
N GLN A 13 -0.16 6.34 2.79
CA GLN A 13 -1.21 6.80 3.70
C GLN A 13 -2.07 7.93 3.11
N SER A 14 -1.46 8.83 2.33
CA SER A 14 -2.13 9.95 1.65
C SER A 14 -3.03 9.53 0.48
N GLY A 15 -2.90 8.30 0.01
CA GLY A 15 -3.71 7.74 -1.09
C GLY A 15 -5.15 7.43 -0.69
N PHE A 16 -5.98 7.10 -1.69
CA PHE A 16 -7.42 6.81 -1.46
C PHE A 16 -7.65 5.72 -0.41
N VAL A 17 -7.08 4.53 -0.61
CA VAL A 17 -7.23 3.41 0.34
C VAL A 17 -6.53 3.71 1.67
N GLY A 18 -5.33 4.31 1.60
CA GLY A 18 -4.52 4.65 2.77
C GLY A 18 -5.25 5.60 3.73
N THR A 19 -5.87 6.66 3.20
CA THR A 19 -6.65 7.62 3.99
C THR A 19 -7.85 6.96 4.68
N HIS A 20 -8.60 6.12 3.96
CA HIS A 20 -9.73 5.40 4.55
C HIS A 20 -9.28 4.45 5.66
N LEU A 21 -8.23 3.67 5.43
CA LEU A 21 -7.69 2.76 6.44
C LEU A 21 -7.17 3.52 7.66
N TYR A 22 -6.38 4.57 7.45
CA TYR A 22 -5.84 5.40 8.52
C TYR A 22 -6.94 5.99 9.41
N ASN A 23 -8.01 6.52 8.79
CA ASN A 23 -9.15 7.06 9.52
C ASN A 23 -9.92 5.96 10.27
N THR A 24 -10.12 4.80 9.65
CA THR A 24 -10.79 3.66 10.27
C THR A 24 -10.04 3.16 11.50
N LEU A 25 -8.71 3.01 11.43
CA LEU A 25 -7.89 2.63 12.59
C LEU A 25 -8.04 3.62 13.74
N GLY A 26 -8.21 4.91 13.43
CA GLY A 26 -8.43 5.97 14.43
C GLY A 26 -9.75 5.86 15.20
N LEU A 27 -10.72 5.06 14.73
CA LEU A 27 -11.94 4.77 15.46
C LEU A 27 -11.75 3.73 16.58
N TYR A 28 -10.61 3.05 16.58
CA TYR A 28 -10.28 1.99 17.54
C TYR A 28 -8.99 2.28 18.34
N PRO A 29 -8.90 3.43 19.05
CA PRO A 29 -7.67 3.87 19.71
C PRO A 29 -7.24 2.97 20.90
N GLY A 30 -8.12 2.09 21.36
CA GLY A 30 -7.79 1.08 22.37
C GLY A 30 -7.20 -0.22 21.79
N GLU A 31 -7.14 -0.35 20.48
CA GLU A 31 -6.65 -1.55 19.79
C GLU A 31 -5.46 -1.24 18.90
N PHE A 32 -5.48 -0.08 18.22
CA PHE A 32 -4.47 0.31 17.24
C PHE A 32 -3.84 1.66 17.57
N GLU A 33 -2.51 1.69 17.47
CA GLU A 33 -1.72 2.92 17.41
C GLU A 33 -1.31 3.16 15.96
N ARG A 34 -1.67 4.33 15.42
CA ARG A 34 -1.31 4.71 14.06
C ARG A 34 0.10 5.29 14.03
N VAL A 35 1.03 4.62 13.34
CA VAL A 35 2.39 5.13 13.12
C VAL A 35 2.36 6.06 11.91
N PRO A 36 2.71 7.35 12.05
CA PRO A 36 2.70 8.30 10.94
C PRO A 36 3.65 7.89 9.82
N PHE A 37 3.24 8.13 8.58
CA PHE A 37 4.05 7.93 7.39
C PHE A 37 3.84 9.08 6.41
N GLU A 38 4.92 9.55 5.83
CA GLU A 38 4.93 10.57 4.77
C GLU A 38 5.65 10.00 3.54
N ASP A 39 5.23 10.38 2.34
CA ASP A 39 5.75 9.81 1.09
C ASP A 39 7.25 10.12 0.88
N ASP A 40 7.77 11.19 1.49
CA ASP A 40 9.18 11.55 1.49
C ASP A 40 10.08 10.61 2.31
N TYR A 41 9.49 9.72 3.16
CA TYR A 41 10.28 8.70 3.87
C TYR A 41 10.99 7.73 2.90
N PHE A 42 10.48 7.55 1.70
CA PHE A 42 11.18 6.78 0.67
C PHE A 42 12.39 7.49 0.07
N VAL A 43 12.57 8.78 0.35
CA VAL A 43 13.75 9.56 -0.02
C VAL A 43 14.72 9.69 1.16
N ASP A 44 14.17 9.76 2.38
CA ASP A 44 14.94 9.82 3.62
C ASP A 44 15.06 8.44 4.27
N VAL A 45 16.18 7.76 3.99
CA VAL A 45 16.45 6.39 4.46
C VAL A 45 16.37 6.26 5.98
N GLU A 46 16.82 7.26 6.75
CA GLU A 46 16.81 7.18 8.22
C GLU A 46 15.39 7.33 8.79
N ARG A 47 14.53 8.15 8.15
CA ARG A 47 13.11 8.23 8.51
C ARG A 47 12.39 6.92 8.19
N LEU A 48 12.68 6.31 7.04
CA LEU A 48 12.12 5.00 6.67
C LEU A 48 12.55 3.90 7.65
N LYS A 49 13.81 3.86 8.06
CA LYS A 49 14.32 2.95 9.08
C LYS A 49 13.63 3.14 10.43
N THR A 50 13.45 4.38 10.85
CA THR A 50 12.73 4.71 12.08
C THR A 50 11.27 4.26 12.03
N PHE A 51 10.61 4.48 10.90
CA PHE A 51 9.25 4.04 10.66
C PHE A 51 9.10 2.53 10.77
N VAL A 52 9.92 1.72 10.07
CA VAL A 52 9.80 0.26 10.10
C VAL A 52 10.08 -0.32 11.48
N LYS A 53 10.97 0.29 12.26
CA LYS A 53 11.24 -0.11 13.67
C LYS A 53 10.07 0.17 14.60
N SER A 54 9.24 1.14 14.28
CA SER A 54 8.11 1.56 15.11
C SER A 54 6.84 0.76 14.85
N CYS A 55 6.81 -0.10 13.84
CA CYS A 55 5.61 -0.82 13.41
C CYS A 55 5.62 -2.29 13.86
N ASP A 56 4.48 -2.76 14.40
CA ASP A 56 4.17 -4.18 14.52
C ASP A 56 3.60 -4.72 13.20
N VAL A 57 2.85 -3.87 12.48
CA VAL A 57 2.22 -4.18 11.19
C VAL A 57 2.52 -3.05 10.22
N ILE A 58 2.92 -3.39 8.99
CA ILE A 58 3.05 -2.45 7.88
C ILE A 58 2.06 -2.83 6.78
N VAL A 59 1.16 -1.90 6.44
CA VAL A 59 0.29 -2.02 5.27
C VAL A 59 0.94 -1.25 4.11
N HIS A 60 1.52 -1.98 3.16
CA HIS A 60 2.22 -1.40 2.02
C HIS A 60 1.25 -1.14 0.86
N LEU A 61 0.77 0.10 0.75
CA LEU A 61 -0.15 0.56 -0.30
C LEU A 61 0.55 1.47 -1.32
N ALA A 62 1.73 2.01 -0.98
CA ALA A 62 2.46 2.94 -1.83
C ALA A 62 2.78 2.30 -3.19
N ALA A 63 2.25 2.88 -4.24
CA ALA A 63 2.51 2.48 -5.62
C ALA A 63 2.08 3.57 -6.60
N VAL A 64 2.74 3.62 -7.75
CA VAL A 64 2.29 4.38 -8.91
C VAL A 64 1.32 3.51 -9.72
N ASN A 65 0.10 3.99 -9.91
CA ASN A 65 -0.96 3.26 -10.62
C ASN A 65 -1.04 3.61 -12.11
N ARG A 66 -0.52 4.77 -12.52
CA ARG A 66 -0.50 5.27 -13.89
C ARG A 66 0.76 6.09 -14.13
N HIS A 67 1.39 5.87 -15.25
CA HIS A 67 2.50 6.66 -15.75
C HIS A 67 2.47 6.59 -17.30
N THR A 68 2.92 7.64 -17.97
CA THR A 68 3.01 7.67 -19.44
C THR A 68 4.02 6.65 -19.96
N ASP A 69 5.08 6.42 -19.20
CA ASP A 69 6.07 5.38 -19.45
C ASP A 69 5.81 4.20 -18.50
N ALA A 70 5.45 3.06 -19.07
CA ALA A 70 5.14 1.84 -18.32
C ALA A 70 6.36 1.25 -17.60
N HIS A 71 7.56 1.43 -18.16
CA HIS A 71 8.81 0.97 -17.54
C HIS A 71 9.13 1.78 -16.28
N VAL A 72 8.96 3.10 -16.33
CA VAL A 72 9.14 3.97 -15.15
C VAL A 72 8.16 3.60 -14.04
N LEU A 73 6.92 3.22 -14.39
CA LEU A 73 5.93 2.74 -13.43
C LEU A 73 6.43 1.46 -12.72
N TYR A 74 6.87 0.47 -13.50
CA TYR A 74 7.38 -0.79 -12.97
C TYR A 74 8.57 -0.55 -12.04
N GLU A 75 9.60 0.15 -12.52
CA GLU A 75 10.81 0.43 -11.75
C GLU A 75 10.52 1.21 -10.46
N THR A 76 9.59 2.18 -10.52
CA THR A 76 9.18 2.92 -9.31
C THR A 76 8.55 2.00 -8.29
N ASN A 77 7.59 1.16 -8.68
CA ASN A 77 6.92 0.25 -7.76
C ASN A 77 7.90 -0.78 -7.16
N MET A 78 8.80 -1.31 -7.98
CA MET A 78 9.83 -2.24 -7.50
C MET A 78 10.83 -1.56 -6.56
N ARG A 79 11.21 -0.31 -6.82
CA ARG A 79 12.08 0.47 -5.95
C ARG A 79 11.45 0.66 -4.57
N LEU A 80 10.16 1.02 -4.49
CA LEU A 80 9.46 1.21 -3.21
C LEU A 80 9.46 -0.07 -2.36
N VAL A 81 9.19 -1.23 -2.99
CA VAL A 81 9.26 -2.54 -2.31
C VAL A 81 10.67 -2.84 -1.83
N LYS A 82 11.68 -2.67 -2.68
CA LYS A 82 13.09 -2.95 -2.33
C LYS A 82 13.58 -2.06 -1.19
N GLN A 83 13.26 -0.76 -1.21
CA GLN A 83 13.62 0.18 -0.15
C GLN A 83 12.97 -0.20 1.19
N LEU A 84 11.71 -0.64 1.17
CA LEU A 84 11.03 -1.11 2.38
C LEU A 84 11.72 -2.37 2.95
N ILE A 85 12.04 -3.34 2.10
CA ILE A 85 12.77 -4.56 2.50
C ILE A 85 14.13 -4.21 3.08
N GLU A 86 14.91 -3.36 2.39
CA GLU A 86 16.24 -2.92 2.83
C GLU A 86 16.19 -2.22 4.20
N ALA A 87 15.19 -1.37 4.42
CA ALA A 87 15.01 -0.70 5.71
C ALA A 87 14.70 -1.72 6.82
N MET A 88 13.84 -2.71 6.57
CA MET A 88 13.53 -3.77 7.53
C MET A 88 14.74 -4.67 7.82
N GLU A 89 15.50 -5.07 6.79
CA GLU A 89 16.71 -5.88 6.96
C GLU A 89 17.81 -5.14 7.71
N THR A 90 18.10 -3.89 7.32
CA THR A 90 19.12 -3.05 7.98
C THR A 90 18.84 -2.82 9.46
N THR A 91 17.57 -2.71 9.82
CA THR A 91 17.13 -2.48 11.21
C THR A 91 16.85 -3.76 11.99
N ASN A 92 16.93 -4.92 11.34
CA ASN A 92 16.48 -6.21 11.87
C ASN A 92 15.02 -6.17 12.37
N SER A 93 14.18 -5.34 11.74
CA SER A 93 12.75 -5.24 12.05
C SER A 93 11.97 -6.33 11.33
N ARG A 94 10.99 -6.90 12.00
CA ARG A 94 10.18 -8.03 11.48
C ARG A 94 8.68 -7.77 11.65
N PRO A 95 8.16 -6.63 11.15
CA PRO A 95 6.73 -6.37 11.22
C PRO A 95 5.96 -7.39 10.37
N TYR A 96 4.70 -7.63 10.72
CA TYR A 96 3.79 -8.31 9.80
C TYR A 96 3.51 -7.39 8.61
N VAL A 97 3.80 -7.84 7.38
CA VAL A 97 3.60 -7.03 6.18
C VAL A 97 2.34 -7.47 5.44
N LEU A 98 1.42 -6.52 5.26
CA LEU A 98 0.26 -6.62 4.38
C LEU A 98 0.56 -5.84 3.09
N PHE A 99 0.51 -6.50 1.94
CA PHE A 99 0.80 -5.86 0.65
C PHE A 99 -0.46 -5.81 -0.23
N SER A 100 -0.78 -4.62 -0.74
CA SER A 100 -1.84 -4.47 -1.72
C SER A 100 -1.37 -4.93 -3.10
N SER A 101 -1.67 -6.17 -3.45
CA SER A 101 -1.54 -6.63 -4.81
C SER A 101 -2.80 -6.34 -5.64
N SER A 102 -2.94 -6.88 -6.81
CA SER A 102 -4.01 -6.55 -7.74
C SER A 102 -4.41 -7.77 -8.57
N ILE A 103 -5.69 -7.87 -8.93
CA ILE A 103 -6.15 -8.81 -9.97
C ILE A 103 -5.45 -8.61 -11.32
N GLN A 104 -4.74 -7.50 -11.50
CA GLN A 104 -3.94 -7.27 -12.71
C GLN A 104 -2.64 -8.06 -12.75
N GLU A 105 -2.25 -8.76 -11.68
CA GLU A 105 -1.11 -9.70 -11.70
C GLU A 105 -1.19 -10.72 -12.83
N GLU A 106 -2.42 -11.09 -13.23
CA GLU A 106 -2.69 -12.05 -14.29
C GLU A 106 -2.69 -11.43 -15.70
N ARG A 107 -2.49 -10.11 -15.80
CA ARG A 107 -2.52 -9.38 -17.07
C ARG A 107 -1.11 -9.08 -17.55
N ASP A 108 -0.92 -9.13 -18.86
CA ASP A 108 0.33 -8.71 -19.50
C ASP A 108 0.44 -7.18 -19.55
N ASN A 109 0.78 -6.59 -18.40
CA ASN A 109 1.08 -5.16 -18.27
C ASN A 109 2.07 -4.91 -17.14
N GLU A 110 2.84 -3.81 -17.23
CA GLU A 110 3.91 -3.49 -16.28
C GLU A 110 3.38 -3.23 -14.85
N TYR A 111 2.16 -2.72 -14.70
CA TYR A 111 1.57 -2.55 -13.37
C TYR A 111 1.30 -3.90 -12.69
N GLY A 112 0.62 -4.81 -13.39
CA GLY A 112 0.36 -6.17 -12.87
C GLY A 112 1.65 -6.91 -12.56
N ARG A 113 2.65 -6.82 -13.46
CA ARG A 113 3.96 -7.41 -13.26
C ARG A 113 4.66 -6.86 -12.02
N SER A 114 4.65 -5.52 -11.82
CA SER A 114 5.23 -4.90 -10.61
C SER A 114 4.55 -5.36 -9.32
N LYS A 115 3.24 -5.62 -9.35
CA LYS A 115 2.49 -6.13 -8.19
C LYS A 115 2.84 -7.60 -7.91
N SER A 116 2.89 -8.44 -8.93
CA SER A 116 3.29 -9.86 -8.81
C SER A 116 4.72 -9.99 -8.27
N ASP A 117 5.67 -9.26 -8.88
CA ASP A 117 7.08 -9.35 -8.49
C ASP A 117 7.33 -8.73 -7.10
N GLY A 118 6.67 -7.61 -6.78
CA GLY A 118 6.73 -7.01 -5.44
C GLY A 118 6.18 -7.93 -4.36
N ARG A 119 5.07 -8.63 -4.63
CA ARG A 119 4.50 -9.63 -3.73
C ARG A 119 5.46 -10.78 -3.46
N LYS A 120 6.09 -11.33 -4.51
CA LYS A 120 7.08 -12.41 -4.39
C LYS A 120 8.28 -11.99 -3.55
N LEU A 121 8.84 -10.78 -3.79
CA LEU A 121 9.97 -10.29 -3.02
C LEU A 121 9.66 -10.14 -1.52
N LEU A 122 8.48 -9.64 -1.17
CA LEU A 122 8.06 -9.50 0.22
C LEU A 122 7.78 -10.86 0.88
N GLU A 123 7.21 -11.80 0.15
CA GLU A 123 7.02 -13.17 0.61
C GLU A 123 8.35 -13.87 0.88
N GLU A 124 9.30 -13.78 -0.05
CA GLU A 124 10.66 -14.31 0.11
C GLU A 124 11.39 -13.64 1.29
N TRP A 125 11.26 -12.33 1.45
CA TRP A 125 11.79 -11.61 2.59
C TRP A 125 11.22 -12.16 3.91
N ALA A 126 9.91 -12.33 4.00
CA ALA A 126 9.26 -12.82 5.20
C ALA A 126 9.72 -14.22 5.58
N VAL A 127 9.83 -15.13 4.59
CA VAL A 127 10.34 -16.49 4.79
C VAL A 127 11.78 -16.48 5.30
N ARG A 128 12.67 -15.70 4.65
CA ARG A 128 14.08 -15.61 5.06
C ARG A 128 14.26 -15.05 6.47
N ASN A 129 13.40 -14.14 6.89
CA ASN A 129 13.54 -13.42 8.16
C ASN A 129 12.64 -13.96 9.29
N GLY A 130 11.86 -15.02 9.04
CA GLY A 130 10.90 -15.56 10.01
C GLY A 130 9.81 -14.57 10.41
N SER A 131 9.38 -13.71 9.45
CA SER A 131 8.30 -12.75 9.61
C SER A 131 7.00 -13.26 8.98
N SER A 132 5.92 -12.52 9.16
CA SER A 132 4.62 -12.81 8.55
C SER A 132 4.36 -11.90 7.35
N PHE A 133 3.71 -12.45 6.33
CA PHE A 133 3.35 -11.73 5.12
C PHE A 133 1.96 -12.13 4.61
N THR A 134 1.21 -11.19 4.08
CA THR A 134 -0.02 -11.43 3.31
C THR A 134 -0.08 -10.52 2.09
N GLY A 135 -0.09 -11.12 0.91
CA GLY A 135 -0.41 -10.44 -0.35
C GLY A 135 -1.91 -10.43 -0.59
N MET A 136 -2.52 -9.27 -0.56
CA MET A 136 -3.95 -9.10 -0.83
C MET A 136 -4.17 -8.82 -2.31
N VAL A 137 -4.74 -9.74 -3.06
CA VAL A 137 -5.12 -9.54 -4.46
C VAL A 137 -6.40 -8.71 -4.49
N VAL A 138 -6.25 -7.40 -4.64
CA VAL A 138 -7.34 -6.43 -4.54
C VAL A 138 -7.97 -6.22 -5.91
N PRO A 139 -9.33 -6.35 -6.03
CA PRO A 139 -10.06 -5.98 -7.24
C PRO A 139 -10.18 -4.46 -7.36
N ASN A 140 -11.05 -4.02 -8.27
CA ASN A 140 -11.33 -2.59 -8.41
C ASN A 140 -11.96 -2.03 -7.13
N VAL A 141 -11.39 -0.93 -6.61
CA VAL A 141 -11.80 -0.32 -5.34
C VAL A 141 -12.70 0.89 -5.61
N PHE A 142 -13.77 1.03 -4.84
CA PHE A 142 -14.65 2.19 -4.88
C PHE A 142 -15.09 2.58 -3.46
N GLY A 143 -15.58 3.79 -3.31
CA GLY A 143 -16.08 4.29 -2.03
C GLY A 143 -16.21 5.82 -2.02
N PRO A 144 -16.64 6.40 -0.88
CA PRO A 144 -16.72 7.85 -0.72
C PRO A 144 -15.39 8.53 -1.06
N PHE A 145 -15.45 9.70 -1.71
CA PHE A 145 -14.29 10.47 -2.16
C PHE A 145 -13.44 9.80 -3.26
N GLY A 146 -13.92 8.72 -3.86
CA GLY A 146 -13.30 8.12 -5.04
C GLY A 146 -13.27 9.12 -6.20
N LYS A 147 -12.08 9.35 -6.78
CA LYS A 147 -11.90 10.31 -7.87
C LYS A 147 -12.54 9.79 -9.15
N PRO A 148 -13.53 10.50 -9.74
CA PRO A 148 -14.10 10.11 -11.02
C PRO A 148 -13.06 10.27 -12.15
N ASN A 149 -13.26 9.55 -13.25
CA ASN A 149 -12.38 9.55 -14.43
C ASN A 149 -10.91 9.18 -14.11
N TYR A 150 -10.72 8.42 -13.02
CA TYR A 150 -9.40 7.95 -12.59
C TYR A 150 -9.34 6.41 -12.64
N ASN A 151 -9.40 5.71 -11.53
CA ASN A 151 -9.22 4.25 -11.46
C ASN A 151 -10.47 3.49 -10.99
N SER A 152 -11.58 4.16 -10.74
CA SER A 152 -12.81 3.53 -10.31
C SER A 152 -13.92 3.69 -11.36
N PHE A 153 -14.35 2.55 -11.91
CA PHE A 153 -15.52 2.53 -12.79
C PHE A 153 -16.76 3.09 -12.07
N ILE A 154 -17.01 2.63 -10.85
CA ILE A 154 -18.20 3.04 -10.08
C ILE A 154 -18.21 4.54 -9.78
N ALA A 155 -17.05 5.11 -9.37
CA ALA A 155 -16.95 6.54 -9.14
C ALA A 155 -17.20 7.36 -10.43
N THR A 156 -16.65 6.89 -11.56
CA THR A 156 -16.84 7.53 -12.87
C THR A 156 -18.29 7.43 -13.35
N PHE A 157 -18.86 6.24 -13.23
CA PHE A 157 -20.26 5.99 -13.62
C PHE A 157 -21.23 6.83 -12.80
N GLY A 158 -21.10 6.82 -11.47
CA GLY A 158 -21.93 7.63 -10.58
C GLY A 158 -21.80 9.14 -10.86
N TYR A 159 -20.58 9.61 -11.09
CA TYR A 159 -20.33 11.01 -11.46
C TYR A 159 -21.04 11.38 -12.76
N LYS A 160 -20.90 10.59 -13.82
CA LYS A 160 -21.56 10.83 -15.11
C LYS A 160 -23.09 10.87 -14.97
N LEU A 161 -23.68 9.91 -14.26
CA LEU A 161 -25.14 9.88 -14.03
C LEU A 161 -25.65 11.15 -13.34
N THR A 162 -24.94 11.63 -12.30
CA THR A 162 -25.35 12.82 -11.55
C THR A 162 -25.14 14.13 -12.30
N HIS A 163 -24.33 14.13 -13.36
CA HIS A 163 -24.06 15.31 -14.21
C HIS A 163 -24.80 15.26 -15.57
N GLY A 164 -25.66 14.27 -15.77
CA GLY A 164 -26.45 14.14 -16.99
C GLY A 164 -25.66 13.63 -18.21
N ASP A 165 -24.45 13.11 -17.98
CA ASP A 165 -23.63 12.49 -19.01
C ASP A 165 -24.04 11.05 -19.27
N SER A 166 -23.90 10.58 -20.51
CA SER A 166 -24.11 9.18 -20.84
C SER A 166 -23.00 8.32 -20.21
N PRO A 167 -23.32 7.36 -19.33
CA PRO A 167 -22.35 6.47 -18.76
C PRO A 167 -21.99 5.36 -19.76
N THR A 168 -21.07 5.68 -20.67
CA THR A 168 -20.49 4.71 -21.63
C THR A 168 -19.11 4.30 -21.16
#